data_b01e58874740a88a385b8b8318dddba5
#
_entry.id   b01e58874740a88a385b8b8318dddba5
#
_cell.length_a   1.000
_cell.length_b   1.000
_cell.length_c   1.000
_cell.angle_alpha   90.00
_cell.angle_beta   90.00
_cell.angle_gamma   90.00
#
_symmetry.space_group_name_H-M   'P 1'
#
loop_
_entity.id
_entity.type
_entity.pdbx_description
1 polymer ?
#
loop_
_entity_poly.entity_id
_entity_poly.type
_entity_poly.pdbx_seq_one_letter_code
_entity_poly.pdbx_strand_id
1 'polypeptide(L)'
;DQDDAQNAANNPIYRLYNTAGDIQERYVKSRFYGTLTPFKGFTLTGSFNYMHRNKTDDSKPVFLEQWNFLNDVVASTGIGKTHIMNSDYKWNDYLMDVTAAYQNKVSKLDYSVMVGASQELVRYKWFKTTKQDLLDPGLGVIDGATGAASSSGNAVEWVMRSYFSRLKLNWDNKYLFEVNLRADGSSRFMEGNR
;
A
#
# COMPACT_ATOMS: atom_id res chain seq x y z
N ASP A 1 39.98 -6.67 24.83
CA ASP A 1 38.76 -7.40 25.02
C ASP A 1 37.80 -7.13 23.85
N GLN A 2 37.55 -8.20 23.08
CA GLN A 2 36.71 -8.17 21.87
C GLN A 2 35.21 -7.95 22.16
N ASP A 3 34.82 -8.01 23.42
CA ASP A 3 33.41 -7.98 23.80
C ASP A 3 32.74 -6.60 23.75
N ASP A 4 33.51 -5.52 23.90
CA ASP A 4 32.94 -4.17 23.94
C ASP A 4 32.50 -3.65 22.55
N ALA A 5 33.19 -4.05 21.51
CA ALA A 5 32.83 -3.66 20.13
C ALA A 5 31.56 -4.40 19.62
N GLN A 6 31.33 -5.63 20.11
CA GLN A 6 30.11 -6.37 19.77
C GLN A 6 28.86 -5.82 20.51
N ASN A 7 29.04 -5.30 21.71
CA ASN A 7 27.94 -4.72 22.50
C ASN A 7 27.41 -3.40 21.93
N ALA A 8 28.25 -2.60 21.28
CA ALA A 8 27.82 -1.34 20.67
C ALA A 8 26.82 -1.58 19.50
N ALA A 9 27.03 -2.64 18.69
CA ALA A 9 26.14 -2.99 17.59
C ALA A 9 24.74 -3.47 18.07
N ASN A 10 24.65 -3.93 19.30
CA ASN A 10 23.41 -4.40 19.92
C ASN A 10 22.75 -3.37 20.84
N ASN A 11 23.38 -2.21 21.05
CA ASN A 11 22.82 -1.15 21.88
C ASN A 11 21.61 -0.52 21.14
N PRO A 12 20.38 -0.59 21.69
CA PRO A 12 19.20 -0.02 21.05
C PRO A 12 19.31 1.49 20.82
N ILE A 13 19.94 2.20 21.73
CA ILE A 13 20.16 3.66 21.64
C ILE A 13 21.09 3.98 20.47
N TYR A 14 22.20 3.26 20.33
CA TYR A 14 23.10 3.40 19.20
C TYR A 14 22.37 3.18 17.87
N ARG A 15 21.56 2.12 17.78
CA ARG A 15 20.79 1.82 16.57
C ARG A 15 19.77 2.91 16.25
N LEU A 16 19.14 3.48 17.26
CA LEU A 16 18.14 4.55 17.10
C LEU A 16 18.78 5.82 16.52
N TYR A 17 19.99 6.16 16.93
CA TYR A 17 20.70 7.38 16.49
C TYR A 17 21.61 7.16 15.29
N ASN A 18 21.89 5.91 14.91
CA ASN A 18 22.83 5.60 13.83
C ASN A 18 22.26 5.77 12.41
N THR A 19 20.98 6.04 12.29
CA THR A 19 20.34 6.29 10.99
C THR A 19 19.38 7.44 11.12
N ALA A 20 19.61 8.48 10.34
CA ALA A 20 18.63 9.53 10.13
C ALA A 20 17.84 9.21 8.86
N GLY A 21 16.56 9.48 8.88
CA GLY A 21 15.70 9.27 7.73
C GLY A 21 14.43 10.07 7.86
N ASP A 22 13.83 10.35 6.73
CA ASP A 22 12.52 10.97 6.63
C ASP A 22 11.62 10.08 5.78
N ILE A 23 10.52 9.65 6.36
CA ILE A 23 9.48 8.91 5.66
C ILE A 23 8.29 9.84 5.51
N GLN A 24 8.02 10.23 4.27
CA GLN A 24 6.85 11.02 3.96
C GLN A 24 5.84 10.18 3.19
N GLU A 25 4.61 10.16 3.66
CA GLU A 25 3.52 9.50 2.99
C GLU A 25 2.40 10.48 2.69
N ARG A 26 2.00 10.53 1.43
CA ARG A 26 0.92 11.39 0.94
C ARG A 26 -0.08 10.52 0.17
N TYR A 27 -1.35 10.73 0.43
CA TYR A 27 -2.40 10.05 -0.32
C TYR A 27 -3.58 10.96 -0.59
N VAL A 28 -4.21 10.72 -1.73
CA VAL A 28 -5.48 11.32 -2.12
C VAL A 28 -6.46 10.20 -2.39
N LYS A 29 -7.64 10.27 -1.79
CA LYS A 29 -8.74 9.35 -2.05
C LYS A 29 -9.92 10.15 -2.54
N SER A 30 -10.51 9.72 -3.65
CA SER A 30 -11.69 10.34 -4.23
C SER A 30 -12.73 9.27 -4.53
N ARG A 31 -13.97 9.55 -4.25
CA ARG A 31 -15.11 8.71 -4.59
C ARG A 31 -16.18 9.53 -5.27
N PHE A 32 -16.58 9.09 -6.44
CA PHE A 32 -17.73 9.59 -7.18
C PHE A 32 -18.76 8.48 -7.23
N TYR A 33 -20.01 8.81 -6.95
CA TYR A 33 -21.09 7.84 -7.09
C TYR A 33 -22.35 8.55 -7.59
N GLY A 34 -23.18 7.79 -8.29
CA GLY A 34 -24.48 8.23 -8.76
C GLY A 34 -25.52 7.13 -8.63
N THR A 35 -26.74 7.52 -8.32
CA THR A 35 -27.88 6.63 -8.21
C THR A 35 -29.00 7.13 -9.09
N LEU A 36 -29.55 6.24 -9.92
CA LEU A 36 -30.70 6.52 -10.78
C LEU A 36 -31.87 5.61 -10.39
N THR A 37 -33.05 6.20 -10.29
CA THR A 37 -34.30 5.49 -9.98
C THR A 37 -35.33 5.76 -11.09
N PRO A 38 -35.15 5.19 -12.29
CA PRO A 38 -35.98 5.53 -13.46
C PRO A 38 -37.45 5.16 -13.30
N PHE A 39 -37.75 4.17 -12.49
CA PHE A 39 -39.12 3.76 -12.16
C PHE A 39 -39.19 3.12 -10.76
N LYS A 40 -40.40 3.01 -10.24
CA LYS A 40 -40.63 2.51 -8.87
C LYS A 40 -40.05 1.10 -8.69
N GLY A 41 -39.26 0.95 -7.63
CA GLY A 41 -38.63 -0.31 -7.26
C GLY A 41 -37.29 -0.59 -7.93
N PHE A 42 -36.92 0.09 -9.01
CA PHE A 42 -35.62 -0.10 -9.67
C PHE A 42 -34.63 0.98 -9.24
N THR A 43 -33.40 0.53 -8.96
CA THR A 43 -32.29 1.42 -8.59
C THR A 43 -31.02 0.96 -9.32
N LEU A 44 -30.40 1.86 -10.04
CA LEU A 44 -29.08 1.67 -10.65
C LEU A 44 -28.08 2.56 -9.92
N THR A 45 -27.03 1.98 -9.37
CA THR A 45 -25.96 2.72 -8.70
C THR A 45 -24.63 2.42 -9.39
N GLY A 46 -23.88 3.48 -9.70
CA GLY A 46 -22.52 3.40 -10.15
C GLY A 46 -21.58 4.12 -9.21
N SER A 47 -20.40 3.60 -8.97
CA SER A 47 -19.36 4.29 -8.22
C SER A 47 -17.99 4.14 -8.89
N PHE A 48 -17.19 5.18 -8.74
CA PHE A 48 -15.78 5.22 -9.13
C PHE A 48 -14.96 5.72 -7.95
N ASN A 49 -14.00 4.90 -7.52
CA ASN A 49 -13.08 5.23 -6.46
C ASN A 49 -11.68 5.30 -7.03
N TYR A 50 -10.95 6.32 -6.66
CA TYR A 50 -9.55 6.51 -7.02
C TYR A 50 -8.74 6.76 -5.75
N MET A 51 -7.63 6.05 -5.60
CA MET A 51 -6.64 6.29 -4.57
C MET A 51 -5.27 6.44 -5.21
N HIS A 52 -4.62 7.56 -4.91
CA HIS A 52 -3.20 7.76 -5.16
C HIS A 52 -2.46 7.84 -3.83
N ARG A 53 -1.43 7.03 -3.69
CA ARG A 53 -0.53 7.05 -2.54
C ARG A 53 0.90 7.15 -3.06
N ASN A 54 1.64 8.11 -2.52
CA ASN A 54 3.08 8.25 -2.72
C ASN A 54 3.77 8.17 -1.36
N LYS A 55 4.78 7.33 -1.26
CA LYS A 55 5.65 7.22 -0.11
C LYS A 55 7.09 7.46 -0.56
N THR A 56 7.76 8.44 0.03
CA THR A 56 9.20 8.62 -0.08
C THR A 56 9.86 8.16 1.20
N ASP A 57 10.99 7.52 1.08
CA ASP A 57 11.78 7.01 2.20
C ASP A 57 13.24 7.35 1.91
N ASP A 58 13.75 8.35 2.64
CA ASP A 58 15.09 8.88 2.50
C ASP A 58 15.86 8.56 3.77
N SER A 59 16.93 7.81 3.67
CA SER A 59 17.77 7.47 4.81
C SER A 59 19.24 7.68 4.53
N LYS A 60 19.94 8.05 5.58
CA LYS A 60 21.39 8.20 5.61
C LYS A 60 21.92 7.76 6.97
N PRO A 61 23.11 7.16 7.04
CA PRO A 61 23.73 6.88 8.32
C PRO A 61 24.11 8.16 9.03
N VAL A 62 24.06 8.12 10.35
CA VAL A 62 24.61 9.15 11.23
C VAL A 62 25.93 8.66 11.75
N PHE A 63 26.98 9.50 11.69
CA PHE A 63 28.27 9.16 12.23
C PHE A 63 28.22 9.35 13.75
N LEU A 64 28.39 8.26 14.49
CA LEU A 64 28.49 8.26 15.94
C LEU A 64 29.85 7.73 16.34
N GLU A 65 30.58 8.50 17.13
CA GLU A 65 31.83 8.06 17.74
C GLU A 65 31.54 7.01 18.81
N GLN A 66 32.29 5.93 18.79
CA GLN A 66 32.31 4.92 19.85
C GLN A 66 33.53 5.10 20.69
N TRP A 67 33.34 5.34 21.98
CA TRP A 67 34.40 5.52 22.95
C TRP A 67 34.70 4.25 23.71
N ASN A 68 35.98 3.93 23.84
CA ASN A 68 36.47 2.97 24.81
C ASN A 68 36.80 3.68 26.11
N PHE A 69 35.89 3.59 27.07
CA PHE A 69 36.03 4.29 28.38
C PHE A 69 37.16 3.73 29.24
N LEU A 70 37.68 2.50 28.97
CA LEU A 70 38.79 1.94 29.70
C LEU A 70 40.14 2.60 29.32
N ASN A 71 40.24 2.98 28.06
CA ASN A 71 41.48 3.55 27.50
C ASN A 71 41.37 5.03 27.16
N ASP A 72 40.17 5.60 27.38
CA ASP A 72 39.83 6.99 27.05
C ASP A 72 40.18 7.38 25.61
N VAL A 73 39.85 6.51 24.69
CA VAL A 73 40.11 6.71 23.25
C VAL A 73 38.85 6.44 22.41
N VAL A 74 38.77 7.11 21.26
CA VAL A 74 37.77 6.76 20.26
C VAL A 74 38.10 5.40 19.67
N ALA A 75 37.29 4.41 19.97
CA ALA A 75 37.48 3.03 19.51
C ALA A 75 37.04 2.86 18.03
N SER A 76 36.03 3.63 17.61
CA SER A 76 35.56 3.66 16.22
C SER A 76 34.80 4.96 15.94
N THR A 77 34.99 5.50 14.77
CA THR A 77 34.23 6.65 14.27
C THR A 77 32.87 6.25 13.68
N GLY A 78 32.43 5.02 13.91
CA GLY A 78 31.14 4.51 13.39
C GLY A 78 31.11 4.31 11.87
N ILE A 79 32.27 4.36 11.23
CA ILE A 79 32.39 4.30 9.78
C ILE A 79 32.29 2.84 9.32
N GLY A 80 31.08 2.31 9.28
CA GLY A 80 30.74 1.41 8.21
C GLY A 80 30.60 2.22 6.92
N LYS A 81 30.66 1.60 5.75
CA LYS A 81 30.52 2.31 4.47
C LYS A 81 29.31 3.22 4.53
N THR A 82 29.55 4.52 4.58
CA THR A 82 28.50 5.54 4.59
C THR A 82 27.72 5.44 3.30
N HIS A 83 26.42 5.57 3.36
CA HIS A 83 25.59 5.55 2.15
C HIS A 83 24.40 6.48 2.32
N ILE A 84 23.89 6.97 1.22
CA ILE A 84 22.61 7.65 1.15
C ILE A 84 21.65 6.79 0.34
N MET A 85 20.41 6.71 0.78
CA MET A 85 19.37 5.94 0.15
C MET A 85 18.13 6.81 -0.05
N ASN A 86 17.62 6.84 -1.28
CA ASN A 86 16.33 7.42 -1.60
C ASN A 86 15.44 6.36 -2.23
N SER A 87 14.21 6.27 -1.76
CA SER A 87 13.21 5.35 -2.31
C SER A 87 11.88 6.07 -2.55
N ASP A 88 11.27 5.79 -3.67
CA ASP A 88 9.96 6.33 -4.06
C ASP A 88 9.01 5.17 -4.38
N TYR A 89 7.87 5.16 -3.73
CA TYR A 89 6.83 4.14 -3.86
C TYR A 89 5.54 4.81 -4.28
N LYS A 90 4.94 4.35 -5.38
CA LYS A 90 3.69 4.90 -5.92
C LYS A 90 2.65 3.80 -6.07
N TRP A 91 1.46 4.06 -5.53
CA TRP A 91 0.26 3.22 -5.72
C TRP A 91 -0.81 4.05 -6.39
N ASN A 92 -1.46 3.47 -7.37
CA ASN A 92 -2.67 4.00 -7.98
C ASN A 92 -3.70 2.88 -8.01
N ASP A 93 -4.79 3.05 -7.28
CA ASP A 93 -5.87 2.09 -7.17
C ASP A 93 -7.13 2.70 -7.77
N TYR A 94 -7.76 1.98 -8.66
CA TYR A 94 -9.00 2.34 -9.31
C TYR A 94 -10.03 1.24 -9.04
N LEU A 95 -11.15 1.61 -8.46
CA LEU A 95 -12.26 0.68 -8.23
C LEU A 95 -13.52 1.25 -8.86
N MET A 96 -14.11 0.49 -9.77
CA MET A 96 -15.38 0.79 -10.42
C MET A 96 -16.40 -0.27 -10.02
N ASP A 97 -17.59 0.19 -9.60
CA ASP A 97 -18.70 -0.67 -9.24
C ASP A 97 -19.96 -0.21 -9.97
N VAL A 98 -20.75 -1.16 -10.42
CA VAL A 98 -22.10 -0.93 -10.89
C VAL A 98 -23.04 -1.97 -10.31
N THR A 99 -24.19 -1.53 -9.81
CA THR A 99 -25.23 -2.40 -9.28
C THR A 99 -26.59 -1.99 -9.82
N ALA A 100 -27.39 -2.97 -10.22
CA ALA A 100 -28.79 -2.81 -10.56
C ALA A 100 -29.62 -3.61 -9.57
N ALA A 101 -30.56 -2.96 -8.92
CA ALA A 101 -31.43 -3.58 -7.94
C ALA A 101 -32.90 -3.32 -8.30
N TYR A 102 -33.73 -4.33 -8.14
CA TYR A 102 -35.17 -4.20 -8.26
C TYR A 102 -35.85 -4.81 -7.05
N GLN A 103 -36.78 -4.06 -6.45
CA GLN A 103 -37.58 -4.50 -5.32
C GLN A 103 -39.05 -4.20 -5.56
N ASN A 104 -39.89 -5.14 -5.19
CA ASN A 104 -41.34 -4.96 -5.27
C ASN A 104 -42.04 -5.82 -4.22
N LYS A 105 -43.33 -5.53 -4.04
CA LYS A 105 -44.23 -6.26 -3.16
C LYS A 105 -45.47 -6.71 -3.94
N VAL A 106 -45.74 -7.99 -3.91
CA VAL A 106 -46.91 -8.59 -4.53
C VAL A 106 -47.67 -9.36 -3.43
N SER A 107 -48.82 -8.82 -3.02
CA SER A 107 -49.60 -9.38 -1.91
C SER A 107 -48.77 -9.50 -0.64
N LYS A 108 -48.49 -10.73 -0.18
CA LYS A 108 -47.72 -11.07 1.01
C LYS A 108 -46.21 -11.30 0.74
N LEU A 109 -45.80 -11.28 -0.54
CA LEU A 109 -44.42 -11.51 -0.93
C LEU A 109 -43.72 -10.18 -1.21
N ASP A 110 -42.72 -9.83 -0.38
CA ASP A 110 -41.75 -8.82 -0.67
C ASP A 110 -40.51 -9.50 -1.30
N TYR A 111 -40.05 -9.01 -2.43
CA TYR A 111 -38.85 -9.55 -3.07
C TYR A 111 -37.89 -8.43 -3.53
N SER A 112 -36.62 -8.78 -3.49
CA SER A 112 -35.55 -7.91 -3.98
C SER A 112 -34.51 -8.74 -4.72
N VAL A 113 -34.17 -8.30 -5.93
CA VAL A 113 -33.10 -8.88 -6.76
C VAL A 113 -32.06 -7.80 -6.99
N MET A 114 -30.81 -8.13 -6.84
CA MET A 114 -29.68 -7.25 -7.15
C MET A 114 -28.66 -8.02 -7.97
N VAL A 115 -28.13 -7.40 -9.01
CA VAL A 115 -26.95 -7.86 -9.75
C VAL A 115 -25.94 -6.73 -9.79
N GLY A 116 -24.67 -7.09 -9.81
CA GLY A 116 -23.60 -6.11 -9.86
C GLY A 116 -22.33 -6.66 -10.46
N ALA A 117 -21.50 -5.73 -10.89
CA ALA A 117 -20.16 -5.98 -11.36
C ALA A 117 -19.20 -4.96 -10.74
N SER A 118 -17.97 -5.39 -10.46
CA SER A 118 -16.90 -4.57 -9.92
C SER A 118 -15.61 -4.86 -10.67
N GLN A 119 -14.80 -3.83 -10.89
CA GLN A 119 -13.46 -3.98 -11.42
C GLN A 119 -12.50 -3.13 -10.60
N GLU A 120 -11.48 -3.77 -10.06
CA GLU A 120 -10.36 -3.15 -9.38
C GLU A 120 -9.10 -3.27 -10.25
N LEU A 121 -8.39 -2.16 -10.40
CA LEU A 121 -7.10 -2.08 -11.06
C LEU A 121 -6.12 -1.45 -10.07
N VAL A 122 -5.05 -2.18 -9.73
CA VAL A 122 -3.99 -1.70 -8.86
C VAL A 122 -2.70 -1.61 -9.65
N ARG A 123 -2.07 -0.44 -9.60
CA ARG A 123 -0.74 -0.18 -10.15
C ARG A 123 0.19 0.20 -9.03
N TYR A 124 1.24 -0.57 -8.89
CA TYR A 124 2.30 -0.32 -7.93
C TYR A 124 3.63 -0.19 -8.65
N LYS A 125 4.37 0.86 -8.34
CA LYS A 125 5.73 1.07 -8.86
C LYS A 125 6.60 1.56 -7.72
N TRP A 126 7.81 1.04 -7.65
CA TRP A 126 8.80 1.56 -6.74
C TRP A 126 10.15 1.69 -7.43
N PHE A 127 10.94 2.59 -6.90
CA PHE A 127 12.31 2.86 -7.31
C PHE A 127 13.12 3.16 -6.05
N LYS A 128 14.34 2.63 -6.01
CA LYS A 128 15.29 2.84 -4.92
C LYS A 128 16.66 3.10 -5.51
N THR A 129 17.34 4.11 -5.00
CA THR A 129 18.74 4.40 -5.30
C THR A 129 19.54 4.46 -4.00
N THR A 130 20.73 3.89 -4.00
CA THR A 130 21.69 3.94 -2.92
C THR A 130 23.04 4.32 -3.50
N LYS A 131 23.76 5.25 -2.87
CA LYS A 131 25.13 5.63 -3.25
C LYS A 131 26.00 5.61 -2.02
N GLN A 132 27.20 5.03 -2.15
CA GLN A 132 28.15 4.85 -1.06
C GLN A 132 29.07 6.05 -0.91
N ASP A 133 29.81 6.06 0.20
CA ASP A 133 30.87 7.04 0.52
C ASP A 133 30.32 8.48 0.50
N LEU A 134 29.34 8.73 1.39
CA LEU A 134 28.78 10.04 1.64
C LEU A 134 29.88 10.92 2.27
N LEU A 135 30.17 12.07 1.65
CA LEU A 135 31.24 12.96 2.07
C LEU A 135 30.95 13.64 3.41
N ASP A 136 29.72 14.02 3.62
CA ASP A 136 29.25 14.70 4.82
C ASP A 136 27.86 14.18 5.20
N PRO A 137 27.64 13.75 6.46
CA PRO A 137 26.31 13.34 6.93
C PRO A 137 25.25 14.44 6.84
N GLY A 138 25.66 15.71 6.82
CA GLY A 138 24.79 16.85 6.58
C GLY A 138 24.20 16.92 5.17
N LEU A 139 24.90 16.33 4.17
CA LEU A 139 24.44 16.32 2.79
C LEU A 139 23.33 15.26 2.59
N GLY A 140 22.10 15.72 2.41
CA GLY A 140 20.93 14.87 2.21
C GLY A 140 20.63 14.53 0.74
N VAL A 141 21.64 14.58 -0.15
CA VAL A 141 21.46 14.37 -1.60
C VAL A 141 22.40 13.31 -2.14
N ILE A 142 21.94 12.55 -3.12
CA ILE A 142 22.68 11.43 -3.74
C ILE A 142 24.03 11.89 -4.31
N ASP A 143 24.13 13.11 -4.85
CA ASP A 143 25.38 13.65 -5.41
C ASP A 143 26.40 14.03 -4.33
N GLY A 144 25.99 14.08 -3.06
CA GLY A 144 26.90 14.23 -1.91
C GLY A 144 27.74 12.99 -1.60
N ALA A 145 27.50 11.87 -2.28
CA ALA A 145 28.26 10.64 -2.14
C ALA A 145 29.12 10.40 -3.38
N THR A 146 30.34 9.87 -3.19
CA THR A 146 31.34 9.69 -4.26
C THR A 146 31.56 8.25 -4.68
N GLY A 147 31.08 7.30 -3.88
CA GLY A 147 31.27 5.88 -4.13
C GLY A 147 30.29 5.27 -5.15
N ALA A 148 30.26 3.95 -5.17
CA ALA A 148 29.43 3.21 -6.11
C ALA A 148 27.93 3.46 -5.91
N ALA A 149 27.23 3.69 -6.99
CA ALA A 149 25.77 3.80 -7.01
C ALA A 149 25.14 2.44 -7.34
N SER A 150 24.02 2.18 -6.72
CA SER A 150 23.17 1.00 -6.96
C SER A 150 21.71 1.48 -7.08
N SER A 151 21.01 1.01 -8.09
CA SER A 151 19.60 1.35 -8.29
C SER A 151 18.81 0.08 -8.57
N SER A 152 17.61 0.03 -8.03
CA SER A 152 16.65 -1.06 -8.27
C SER A 152 15.23 -0.50 -8.32
N GLY A 153 14.34 -1.24 -8.98
CA GLY A 153 12.94 -0.86 -9.06
C GLY A 153 12.11 -1.95 -9.68
N ASN A 154 10.81 -1.87 -9.46
CA ASN A 154 9.85 -2.78 -10.07
C ASN A 154 8.51 -2.08 -10.28
N ALA A 155 7.71 -2.62 -11.18
CA ALA A 155 6.34 -2.21 -11.40
C ALA A 155 5.44 -3.44 -11.49
N VAL A 156 4.31 -3.38 -10.81
CA VAL A 156 3.31 -4.45 -10.80
C VAL A 156 1.95 -3.85 -11.09
N GLU A 157 1.23 -4.50 -12.00
CA GLU A 157 -0.16 -4.18 -12.29
C GLU A 157 -0.99 -5.46 -12.13
N TRP A 158 -2.16 -5.34 -11.53
CA TRP A 158 -3.13 -6.44 -11.49
C TRP A 158 -4.55 -5.91 -11.54
N VAL A 159 -5.42 -6.75 -12.06
CA VAL A 159 -6.85 -6.48 -12.22
C VAL A 159 -7.63 -7.58 -11.53
N MET A 160 -8.66 -7.20 -10.81
CA MET A 160 -9.68 -8.11 -10.29
C MET A 160 -11.05 -7.70 -10.85
N ARG A 161 -11.81 -8.67 -11.32
CA ARG A 161 -13.20 -8.51 -11.78
C ARG A 161 -14.10 -9.39 -10.97
N SER A 162 -15.21 -8.84 -10.55
CA SER A 162 -16.19 -9.53 -9.73
C SER A 162 -17.58 -9.35 -10.31
N TYR A 163 -18.35 -10.42 -10.31
CA TYR A 163 -19.78 -10.41 -10.61
C TYR A 163 -20.51 -10.96 -9.40
N PHE A 164 -21.57 -10.31 -9.00
CA PHE A 164 -22.31 -10.71 -7.82
C PHE A 164 -23.81 -10.50 -8.00
N SER A 165 -24.56 -11.34 -7.31
CA SER A 165 -26.02 -11.23 -7.28
C SER A 165 -26.56 -11.56 -5.90
N ARG A 166 -27.74 -11.02 -5.61
CA ARG A 166 -28.48 -11.24 -4.37
C ARG A 166 -29.97 -11.40 -4.69
N LEU A 167 -30.58 -12.39 -4.09
CA LEU A 167 -32.02 -12.58 -4.06
C LEU A 167 -32.48 -12.57 -2.60
N LYS A 168 -33.47 -11.73 -2.30
CA LYS A 168 -34.17 -11.72 -1.00
C LYS A 168 -35.65 -11.94 -1.22
N LEU A 169 -36.24 -12.81 -0.45
CA LEU A 169 -37.68 -13.08 -0.40
C LEU A 169 -38.14 -12.98 1.04
N ASN A 170 -39.26 -12.30 1.26
CA ASN A 170 -39.92 -12.20 2.53
C ASN A 170 -41.41 -12.46 2.35
N TRP A 171 -41.87 -13.57 2.91
CA TRP A 171 -43.26 -13.96 2.84
C TRP A 171 -43.97 -13.69 4.16
N ASP A 172 -44.95 -12.78 4.14
CA ASP A 172 -45.83 -12.42 5.26
C ASP A 172 -45.05 -12.02 6.56
N ASN A 173 -43.80 -11.53 6.42
CA ASN A 173 -42.87 -11.28 7.53
C ASN A 173 -42.60 -12.50 8.44
N LYS A 174 -42.91 -13.71 7.95
CA LYS A 174 -42.70 -14.96 8.68
C LYS A 174 -41.57 -15.81 8.12
N TYR A 175 -41.46 -15.84 6.79
CA TYR A 175 -40.46 -16.66 6.11
C TYR A 175 -39.53 -15.74 5.32
N LEU A 176 -38.24 -15.77 5.71
CA LEU A 176 -37.18 -14.99 5.09
C LEU A 176 -36.22 -15.93 4.36
N PHE A 177 -35.92 -15.63 3.11
CA PHE A 177 -34.96 -16.38 2.30
C PHE A 177 -34.00 -15.41 1.63
N GLU A 178 -32.69 -15.66 1.71
CA GLU A 178 -31.67 -14.87 1.06
C GLU A 178 -30.61 -15.77 0.42
N VAL A 179 -30.26 -15.47 -0.82
CA VAL A 179 -29.15 -16.09 -1.56
C VAL A 179 -28.23 -15.02 -2.07
N ASN A 180 -26.93 -15.21 -1.88
CA ASN A 180 -25.87 -14.38 -2.43
C ASN A 180 -24.94 -15.27 -3.26
N LEU A 181 -24.64 -14.84 -4.47
CA LEU A 181 -23.67 -15.48 -5.36
C LEU A 181 -22.61 -14.46 -5.75
N ARG A 182 -21.34 -14.89 -5.81
CA ARG A 182 -20.23 -14.07 -6.26
C ARG A 182 -19.23 -14.92 -7.03
N ALA A 183 -18.73 -14.38 -8.13
CA ALA A 183 -17.65 -14.93 -8.91
C ALA A 183 -16.56 -13.86 -9.06
N ASP A 184 -15.32 -14.20 -8.72
CA ASP A 184 -14.17 -13.32 -8.78
C ASP A 184 -13.12 -13.89 -9.72
N GLY A 185 -12.60 -13.06 -10.61
CA GLY A 185 -11.49 -13.37 -11.49
C GLY A 185 -10.33 -12.41 -11.25
N SER A 186 -9.11 -12.93 -11.16
CA SER A 186 -7.91 -12.12 -10.95
C SER A 186 -6.85 -12.39 -12.01
N SER A 187 -6.22 -11.32 -12.50
CA SER A 187 -5.10 -11.41 -13.45
C SER A 187 -3.85 -12.08 -12.86
N ARG A 188 -3.83 -12.32 -11.55
CA ARG A 188 -2.73 -13.03 -10.86
C ARG A 188 -2.79 -14.54 -11.01
N PHE A 189 -3.93 -15.08 -11.42
CA PHE A 189 -4.08 -16.51 -11.74
C PHE A 189 -3.69 -16.77 -13.19
N MET A 190 -3.14 -17.94 -13.46
CA MET A 190 -2.82 -18.39 -14.83
C MET A 190 -4.09 -18.47 -15.68
N GLU A 191 -3.91 -18.36 -17.00
CA GLU A 191 -5.00 -18.61 -17.96
C GLU A 191 -5.57 -20.01 -17.73
N GLY A 192 -6.90 -20.11 -17.65
CA GLY A 192 -7.62 -21.32 -17.31
C GLY A 192 -8.09 -21.42 -15.86
N ASN A 193 -7.56 -20.62 -14.94
CA ASN A 193 -7.96 -20.54 -13.52
C ASN A 193 -8.42 -19.13 -13.10
N ARG A 194 -8.75 -18.31 -14.10
CA ARG A 194 -9.24 -16.93 -13.89
C ARG A 194 -10.75 -16.90 -13.70
#